data_c4ada422abed08c0277ed632a537782a
#
_entry.id   c4ada422abed08c0277ed632a537782a
#
_cell.length_a   1.000
_cell.length_b   1.000
_cell.length_c   1.000
_cell.angle_alpha   90.00
_cell.angle_beta   90.00
_cell.angle_gamma   90.00
#
_symmetry.space_group_name_H-M   'P 1'
#
loop_
_entity.id
_entity.type
_entity.pdbx_description
1 polymer ?
#
loop_
_entity_poly.entity_id
_entity_poly.type
_entity_poly.pdbx_seq_one_letter_code
_entity_poly.pdbx_strand_id
1 'polypeptide(L)' 'MLKTKIKEYREKAGLKQNELAELVSARRETIVHREGGRYNPSLKLSIDIAKVFHVTVEELFEFVDDEK' A
#
# COMPACT_ATOMS: atom_id res chain seq x y z
N MET A 1 -4.19 -11.04 -10.98
CA MET A 1 -4.34 -10.78 -9.54
C MET A 1 -3.41 -9.67 -9.11
N LEU A 2 -3.89 -8.78 -8.28
CA LEU A 2 -3.09 -7.66 -7.80
C LEU A 2 -2.50 -7.99 -6.44
N LYS A 3 -1.20 -7.92 -6.32
CA LYS A 3 -0.52 -8.03 -5.03
C LYS A 3 0.00 -6.67 -4.61
N THR A 4 -0.01 -6.42 -3.32
CA THR A 4 0.56 -5.18 -2.82
C THR A 4 1.79 -5.46 -1.98
N LYS A 5 2.71 -4.53 -1.99
CA LYS A 5 3.91 -4.61 -1.16
C LYS A 5 3.88 -3.56 -0.06
N ILE A 6 2.72 -2.94 0.15
CA ILE A 6 2.58 -1.89 1.14
C ILE A 6 2.96 -2.40 2.52
N LYS A 7 2.48 -3.59 2.87
CA LYS A 7 2.79 -4.17 4.17
C LYS A 7 4.28 -4.40 4.35
N GLU A 8 4.94 -4.89 3.30
CA GLU A 8 6.38 -5.15 3.36
C GLU A 8 7.16 -3.87 3.62
N TYR A 9 6.84 -2.82 2.87
CA TYR A 9 7.52 -1.54 3.08
C TYR A 9 7.22 -0.96 4.45
N ARG A 10 5.96 -1.10 4.87
CA ARG A 10 5.55 -0.59 6.18
C ARG A 10 6.34 -1.27 7.30
N GLU A 11 6.46 -2.59 7.23
CA GLU A 11 7.16 -3.33 8.27
C GLU A 11 8.65 -3.03 8.25
N LYS A 12 9.23 -2.87 7.07
CA LYS A 12 10.63 -2.50 6.98
C LYS A 12 10.90 -1.13 7.59
N ALA A 13 9.91 -0.24 7.50
CA ALA A 13 10.05 1.09 8.08
C ALA A 13 9.73 1.12 9.57
N GLY A 14 9.28 0.00 10.13
CA GLY A 14 8.94 -0.07 11.54
C GLY A 14 7.63 0.62 11.90
N LEU A 15 6.72 0.73 10.93
CA LEU A 15 5.46 1.44 11.15
C LEU A 15 4.32 0.46 11.40
N LYS A 16 3.41 0.88 12.27
CA LYS A 16 2.16 0.17 12.45
C LYS A 16 1.14 0.68 11.44
N GLN A 17 0.06 -0.08 11.24
CA GLN A 17 -0.97 0.32 10.28
C GLN A 17 -1.55 1.69 10.58
N ASN A 18 -1.85 1.97 11.85
CA ASN A 18 -2.40 3.27 12.19
C ASN A 18 -1.37 4.38 12.02
N GLU A 19 -0.09 4.07 12.19
CA GLU A 19 0.94 5.08 11.97
C GLU A 19 1.05 5.46 10.50
N LEU A 20 1.01 4.47 9.62
CA LEU A 20 1.01 4.76 8.19
C LEU A 20 -0.23 5.55 7.80
N ALA A 21 -1.39 5.16 8.36
CA ALA A 21 -2.63 5.86 8.05
C ALA A 21 -2.54 7.33 8.40
N GLU A 22 -1.93 7.65 9.53
CA GLU A 22 -1.77 9.05 9.92
C GLU A 22 -0.88 9.80 8.96
N LEU A 23 0.19 9.17 8.50
CA LEU A 23 1.12 9.82 7.58
C LEU A 23 0.48 10.19 6.26
N VAL A 24 -0.50 9.42 5.82
CA VAL A 24 -1.16 9.69 4.54
C VAL A 24 -2.57 10.22 4.72
N SER A 25 -2.93 10.63 5.94
CA SER A 25 -4.23 11.21 6.24
C SER A 25 -5.37 10.28 5.87
N ALA A 26 -5.21 9.01 6.15
CA ALA A 26 -6.22 8.00 5.85
C ALA A 26 -6.63 7.30 7.15
N ARG A 27 -7.67 6.48 7.07
CA ARG A 27 -8.09 5.70 8.21
C ARG A 27 -7.34 4.38 8.23
N ARG A 28 -7.20 3.81 9.43
CA ARG A 28 -6.53 2.52 9.56
C ARG A 28 -7.19 1.46 8.70
N GLU A 29 -8.52 1.45 8.65
CA GLU A 29 -9.24 0.47 7.85
C GLU A 29 -8.87 0.57 6.38
N THR A 30 -8.63 1.79 5.91
CA THR A 30 -8.21 1.98 4.53
C THR A 30 -6.87 1.31 4.27
N ILE A 31 -5.94 1.46 5.20
CA ILE A 31 -4.64 0.82 5.07
C ILE A 31 -4.78 -0.70 5.08
N VAL A 32 -5.61 -1.22 5.98
CA VAL A 32 -5.83 -2.66 6.05
C VAL A 32 -6.34 -3.19 4.71
N HIS A 33 -7.29 -2.50 4.11
CA HIS A 33 -7.84 -2.93 2.84
C HIS A 33 -6.81 -2.84 1.71
N ARG A 34 -6.02 -1.78 1.71
CA ARG A 34 -5.00 -1.62 0.66
C ARG A 34 -3.93 -2.71 0.76
N GLU A 35 -3.53 -3.04 1.97
CA GLU A 35 -2.55 -4.11 2.15
C GLU A 35 -3.10 -5.45 1.73
N GLY A 36 -4.40 -5.63 1.82
CA GLY A 36 -5.04 -6.85 1.40
C GLY A 36 -5.22 -6.97 -0.12
N GLY A 37 -5.02 -5.90 -0.85
CA GLY A 37 -5.15 -5.92 -2.31
C GLY A 37 -6.55 -6.18 -2.79
N ARG A 38 -7.54 -5.82 -2.00
CA ARG A 38 -8.90 -6.24 -2.25
C ARG A 38 -9.61 -5.47 -3.33
N TYR A 39 -9.24 -4.23 -3.54
CA TYR A 39 -9.86 -3.49 -4.60
C TYR A 39 -8.94 -2.36 -5.03
N ASN A 40 -9.38 -1.64 -6.05
CA ASN A 40 -8.55 -0.64 -6.67
C ASN A 40 -8.25 0.48 -5.69
N PRO A 41 -6.98 0.76 -5.41
CA PRO A 41 -6.64 1.89 -4.57
C PRO A 41 -6.92 3.19 -5.30
N SER A 42 -7.22 4.24 -4.54
CA SER A 42 -7.28 5.55 -5.16
C SER A 42 -5.87 5.94 -5.57
N LEU A 43 -5.77 6.63 -6.68
CA LEU A 43 -4.46 7.03 -7.19
C LEU A 43 -3.77 7.96 -6.21
N LYS A 44 -4.53 8.88 -5.61
CA LYS A 44 -3.96 9.82 -4.66
C LYS A 44 -3.35 9.10 -3.47
N LEU A 45 -4.09 8.15 -2.91
CA LEU A 45 -3.58 7.42 -1.75
C LEU A 45 -2.35 6.60 -2.11
N SER A 46 -2.37 5.99 -3.28
CA SER A 46 -1.22 5.21 -3.74
C SER A 46 0.02 6.10 -3.87
N ILE A 47 -0.14 7.28 -4.42
CA ILE A 47 0.96 8.22 -4.56
C ILE A 47 1.48 8.65 -3.19
N ASP A 48 0.56 8.93 -2.26
CA ASP A 48 0.96 9.36 -0.93
C ASP A 48 1.75 8.28 -0.20
N ILE A 49 1.30 7.03 -0.31
CA ILE A 49 2.01 5.92 0.32
C ILE A 49 3.38 5.73 -0.32
N ALA A 50 3.45 5.85 -1.64
CA ALA A 50 4.71 5.72 -2.34
C ALA A 50 5.70 6.79 -1.88
N LYS A 51 5.23 8.00 -1.64
CA LYS A 51 6.08 9.07 -1.17
C LYS A 51 6.61 8.81 0.23
N VAL A 52 5.80 8.21 1.08
CA VAL A 52 6.24 7.88 2.44
C VAL A 52 7.43 6.93 2.40
N PHE A 53 7.41 5.98 1.48
CA PHE A 53 8.47 4.98 1.40
C PHE A 53 9.53 5.31 0.36
N HIS A 54 9.39 6.44 -0.33
CA HIS A 54 10.37 6.86 -1.36
C HIS A 54 10.48 5.83 -2.48
N VAL A 55 9.34 5.31 -2.89
CA VAL A 55 9.28 4.35 -3.99
C VAL A 55 8.23 4.83 -4.99
N THR A 56 8.16 4.16 -6.13
CA THR A 56 7.13 4.47 -7.11
C THR A 56 5.85 3.70 -6.81
N VAL A 57 4.74 4.17 -7.39
CA VAL A 57 3.48 3.45 -7.25
C VAL A 57 3.63 2.05 -7.84
N GLU A 58 4.39 1.92 -8.92
CA GLU A 58 4.60 0.63 -9.54
C GLU A 58 5.32 -0.35 -8.62
N GLU A 59 6.19 0.17 -7.74
CA GLU A 59 6.88 -0.68 -6.80
C GLU A 59 5.99 -1.15 -5.67
N LEU A 60 4.89 -0.43 -5.41
CA LEU A 60 3.95 -0.83 -4.37
C LEU A 60 3.02 -1.94 -4.81
N PHE A 61 2.79 -2.07 -6.09
CA PHE A 61 1.80 -3.02 -6.60
C PHE A 61 2.42 -3.93 -7.64
N GLU A 62 1.96 -5.16 -7.63
CA GLU A 62 2.45 -6.14 -8.58
C GLU A 62 1.26 -6.91 -9.14
N PHE A 63 1.16 -6.97 -10.46
CA PHE A 63 0.15 -7.79 -11.09
C PHE A 63 0.73 -9.18 -11.29
N VAL A 64 0.06 -10.16 -10.72
CA VAL A 64 0.48 -11.55 -10.83
C VAL A 64 -0.46 -12.25 -11.80
N ASP A 65 0.12 -12.88 -12.80
CA ASP A 65 -0.66 -13.62 -13.79
C ASP A 65 -1.04 -14.95 -13.18
N ASP A 66 -2.32 -15.19 -13.06
CA ASP A 66 -2.83 -16.42 -12.46
C ASP A 66 -2.91 -17.56 -13.43
N GLU A 67 -2.68 -17.30 -14.70
CA GLU A 67 -2.77 -18.36 -15.65
C GLU A 67 -1.63 -19.27 -15.57
N LYS A 68 -1.72 -20.02 -15.81
CA LYS A 68 -0.61 -20.69 -16.01
C LYS A 68 -0.38 -21.28 -16.36
#